data_455d79b0251f7e52e21a9489ddd4fc3e
#
_entry.id   455d79b0251f7e52e21a9489ddd4fc3e
#
_cell.length_a   1.000
_cell.length_b   1.000
_cell.length_c   1.000
_cell.angle_alpha   90.00
_cell.angle_beta   90.00
_cell.angle_gamma   90.00
#
_symmetry.space_group_name_H-M   'P 1'
#
loop_
_entity.id
_entity.type
_entity.pdbx_description
1 polymer ?
#
loop_
_entity_poly.entity_id
_entity_poly.type
_entity_poly.pdbx_seq_one_letter_code
_entity_poly.pdbx_strand_id
1 'polypeptide(L)'
;MGVNLVLVDATVKTKAGQIMADLKKEDFEVREDGAVQKLDVFSRDELPINVALVLDLSDSIGPFLGPLRDAANTALAALKPDDEAALFTFSTEAQMRVPFTKDKTEIANQINSFHAGGATNINDGIFLASQYLLKLPPKGRRVIILISDDVGTDAGGQGTRDIVTEAIAADAVLYNLKIPGYNPPQTLFAASMIPGLVNIRKVMDQTGGELFDVQDIAHLDSVFRALIQRIKTRYTLGYYTNASAALGKPHKLDVRLASSFGKKGRDYVVLSKTGFYVH
;
A
#
# COMPACT_ATOMS: atom_id res chain seq x y z
N MET A 1 29.24 17.40 -1.06
CA MET A 1 28.54 16.10 -1.10
C MET A 1 27.36 16.23 -0.15
N GLY A 2 26.14 16.14 -0.67
CA GLY A 2 24.94 16.09 0.18
C GLY A 2 24.86 14.71 0.81
N VAL A 3 24.67 14.65 2.12
CA VAL A 3 24.37 13.41 2.83
C VAL A 3 22.84 13.29 2.88
N ASN A 4 22.27 12.29 2.21
CA ASN A 4 20.84 12.09 2.15
C ASN A 4 20.41 11.07 3.21
N LEU A 5 19.42 11.44 4.05
CA LEU A 5 18.79 10.51 4.98
C LEU A 5 17.77 9.64 4.21
N VAL A 6 17.97 8.34 4.25
CA VAL A 6 17.02 7.35 3.71
C VAL A 6 16.22 6.77 4.87
N LEU A 7 14.90 6.91 4.79
CA LEU A 7 13.96 6.30 5.73
C LEU A 7 13.27 5.10 5.08
N VAL A 8 13.18 4.02 5.84
CA VAL A 8 12.54 2.76 5.42
C VAL A 8 11.61 2.28 6.51
N ASP A 9 10.35 2.14 6.18
CA ASP A 9 9.39 1.51 7.08
C ASP A 9 9.43 -0.02 6.92
N ALA A 10 9.43 -0.72 8.03
CA ALA A 10 9.44 -2.17 8.08
C ALA A 10 8.36 -2.73 9.01
N THR A 11 7.66 -3.75 8.58
CA THR A 11 6.79 -4.58 9.42
C THR A 11 7.44 -5.94 9.57
N VAL A 12 7.52 -6.45 10.79
CA VAL A 12 8.01 -7.82 11.06
C VAL A 12 6.86 -8.66 11.59
N LYS A 13 6.65 -9.81 10.98
CA LYS A 13 5.62 -10.76 11.38
C LYS A 13 6.13 -12.19 11.36
N THR A 14 5.50 -13.06 12.15
CA THR A 14 5.69 -14.50 12.02
C THR A 14 5.08 -15.00 10.71
N LYS A 15 5.44 -16.21 10.27
CA LYS A 15 4.78 -16.87 9.13
C LYS A 15 3.27 -17.08 9.35
N ALA A 16 2.84 -17.16 10.63
CA ALA A 16 1.43 -17.23 11.01
C ALA A 16 0.72 -15.85 10.99
N GLY A 17 1.43 -14.77 10.64
CA GLY A 17 0.86 -13.42 10.52
C GLY A 17 0.89 -12.57 11.79
N GLN A 18 1.38 -13.09 12.92
CA GLN A 18 1.48 -12.34 14.18
C GLN A 18 2.57 -11.27 14.09
N ILE A 19 2.24 -10.02 14.45
CA ILE A 19 3.17 -8.90 14.45
C ILE A 19 4.15 -9.00 15.62
N MET A 20 5.40 -8.66 15.31
CA MET A 20 6.46 -8.43 16.29
C MET A 20 6.60 -6.92 16.52
N ALA A 21 6.21 -6.44 17.70
CA ALA A 21 6.19 -5.01 18.01
C ALA A 21 7.29 -4.59 19.03
N ASP A 22 8.12 -5.52 19.47
CA ASP A 22 9.09 -5.33 20.57
C ASP A 22 10.56 -5.44 20.13
N LEU A 23 10.81 -5.44 18.81
CA LEU A 23 12.16 -5.49 18.25
C LEU A 23 12.91 -4.18 18.52
N LYS A 24 14.22 -4.31 18.59
CA LYS A 24 15.16 -3.20 18.82
C LYS A 24 15.95 -2.91 17.55
N LYS A 25 16.67 -1.78 17.52
CA LYS A 25 17.51 -1.36 16.41
C LYS A 25 18.51 -2.44 15.99
N GLU A 26 19.10 -3.13 16.97
CA GLU A 26 20.12 -4.16 16.77
C GLU A 26 19.58 -5.43 16.15
N ASP A 27 18.25 -5.60 16.13
CA ASP A 27 17.58 -6.75 15.52
C ASP A 27 17.45 -6.61 14.00
N PHE A 28 17.79 -5.44 13.44
CA PHE A 28 17.65 -5.15 12.02
C PHE A 28 19.01 -5.03 11.33
N GLU A 29 19.06 -5.50 10.10
CA GLU A 29 20.10 -5.24 9.14
C GLU A 29 19.49 -4.63 7.87
N VAL A 30 19.97 -3.46 7.46
CA VAL A 30 19.56 -2.79 6.23
C VAL A 30 20.74 -2.82 5.25
N ARG A 31 20.46 -3.16 4.00
CA ARG A 31 21.44 -3.15 2.93
C ARG A 31 20.96 -2.26 1.79
N GLU A 32 21.86 -1.41 1.32
CA GLU A 32 21.73 -0.63 0.09
C GLU A 32 22.67 -1.19 -0.97
N ASP A 33 22.13 -1.59 -2.11
CA ASP A 33 22.88 -2.20 -3.23
C ASP A 33 23.80 -3.36 -2.78
N GLY A 34 23.37 -4.08 -1.73
CA GLY A 34 24.10 -5.20 -1.12
C GLY A 34 25.06 -4.82 0.01
N ALA A 35 25.41 -3.54 0.17
CA ALA A 35 26.26 -3.05 1.26
C ALA A 35 25.46 -2.81 2.55
N VAL A 36 25.93 -3.34 3.67
CA VAL A 36 25.30 -3.12 4.99
C VAL A 36 25.41 -1.65 5.37
N GLN A 37 24.29 -1.07 5.79
CA GLN A 37 24.20 0.31 6.23
C GLN A 37 24.15 0.41 7.75
N LYS A 38 24.81 1.43 8.30
CA LYS A 38 24.71 1.75 9.72
C LYS A 38 23.41 2.49 9.97
N LEU A 39 22.55 1.92 10.81
CA LEU A 39 21.32 2.57 11.21
C LEU A 39 21.63 3.73 12.18
N ASP A 40 21.22 4.93 11.82
CA ASP A 40 21.33 6.13 12.66
C ASP A 40 19.98 6.49 13.30
N VAL A 41 18.87 6.20 12.60
CA VAL A 41 17.50 6.43 13.07
C VAL A 41 16.80 5.10 13.31
N PHE A 42 16.13 5.00 14.44
CA PHE A 42 15.22 3.92 14.78
C PHE A 42 14.05 4.49 15.58
N SER A 43 12.84 4.32 15.09
CA SER A 43 11.63 4.73 15.78
C SER A 43 10.54 3.68 15.65
N ARG A 44 9.70 3.61 16.68
CA ARG A 44 8.44 2.87 16.71
C ARG A 44 7.27 3.83 16.87
N ASP A 45 7.53 5.13 16.77
CA ASP A 45 6.50 6.13 16.94
C ASP A 45 5.44 6.04 15.83
N GLU A 46 4.22 6.22 16.23
CA GLU A 46 3.11 6.30 15.31
C GLU A 46 3.12 7.65 14.60
N LEU A 47 3.78 7.69 13.45
CA LEU A 47 3.71 8.85 12.57
C LEU A 47 2.29 9.00 12.00
N PRO A 48 1.82 10.23 11.74
CA PRO A 48 0.60 10.45 10.99
C PRO A 48 0.65 9.69 9.67
N ILE A 49 -0.49 9.18 9.23
CA ILE A 49 -0.61 8.46 7.96
C ILE A 49 -1.40 9.27 6.95
N ASN A 50 -0.96 9.22 5.70
CA ASN A 50 -1.64 9.76 4.54
C ASN A 50 -2.17 8.58 3.72
N VAL A 51 -3.47 8.33 3.82
CA VAL A 51 -4.14 7.18 3.21
C VAL A 51 -4.81 7.58 1.91
N ALA A 52 -4.34 7.08 0.79
CA ALA A 52 -5.07 7.10 -0.47
C ALA A 52 -5.99 5.87 -0.54
N LEU A 53 -7.28 6.04 -0.32
CA LEU A 53 -8.28 5.00 -0.54
C LEU A 53 -8.57 4.90 -2.03
N VAL A 54 -8.35 3.73 -2.63
CA VAL A 54 -8.60 3.45 -4.05
C VAL A 54 -9.67 2.39 -4.14
N LEU A 55 -10.90 2.82 -4.46
CA LEU A 55 -12.09 1.98 -4.44
C LEU A 55 -12.46 1.52 -5.85
N ASP A 56 -12.69 0.23 -5.99
CA ASP A 56 -13.30 -0.37 -7.14
C ASP A 56 -14.80 -0.07 -7.17
N LEU A 57 -15.28 0.51 -8.27
CA LEU A 57 -16.69 0.77 -8.53
C LEU A 57 -17.19 0.05 -9.79
N SER A 58 -16.50 -1.01 -10.23
CA SER A 58 -16.92 -1.81 -11.37
C SER A 58 -18.21 -2.58 -11.13
N ASP A 59 -18.79 -3.13 -12.18
CA ASP A 59 -20.06 -3.89 -12.11
C ASP A 59 -20.00 -5.06 -11.11
N SER A 60 -18.85 -5.74 -11.01
CA SER A 60 -18.67 -6.91 -10.13
C SER A 60 -18.81 -6.59 -8.63
N ILE A 61 -18.58 -5.32 -8.25
CA ILE A 61 -18.66 -4.85 -6.87
C ILE A 61 -20.08 -4.45 -6.48
N GLY A 62 -20.99 -4.28 -7.43
CA GLY A 62 -22.35 -3.82 -7.18
C GLY A 62 -23.06 -4.49 -5.98
N PRO A 63 -23.09 -5.84 -5.89
CA PRO A 63 -23.72 -6.54 -4.77
C PRO A 63 -23.05 -6.27 -3.41
N PHE A 64 -21.79 -5.83 -3.38
CA PHE A 64 -20.98 -5.63 -2.18
C PHE A 64 -20.81 -4.16 -1.80
N LEU A 65 -21.39 -3.24 -2.57
CA LEU A 65 -21.20 -1.80 -2.38
C LEU A 65 -21.74 -1.28 -1.03
N GLY A 66 -22.84 -1.83 -0.52
CA GLY A 66 -23.37 -1.51 0.79
C GLY A 66 -22.39 -1.83 1.92
N PRO A 67 -22.01 -3.11 2.10
CA PRO A 67 -20.98 -3.51 3.07
C PRO A 67 -19.65 -2.76 2.90
N LEU A 68 -19.23 -2.46 1.65
CA LEU A 68 -18.03 -1.68 1.38
C LEU A 68 -18.11 -0.26 1.95
N ARG A 69 -19.27 0.40 1.80
CA ARG A 69 -19.49 1.73 2.38
C ARG A 69 -19.39 1.71 3.90
N ASP A 70 -20.04 0.74 4.54
CA ASP A 70 -20.04 0.60 5.99
C ASP A 70 -18.62 0.37 6.52
N ALA A 71 -17.87 -0.52 5.89
CA ALA A 71 -16.50 -0.81 6.26
C ALA A 71 -15.55 0.38 6.02
N ALA A 72 -15.70 1.08 4.90
CA ALA A 72 -14.91 2.28 4.61
C ALA A 72 -15.19 3.39 5.64
N ASN A 73 -16.45 3.60 6.02
CA ASN A 73 -16.82 4.55 7.07
C ASN A 73 -16.21 4.16 8.43
N THR A 74 -16.23 2.87 8.78
CA THR A 74 -15.58 2.39 10.00
C THR A 74 -14.08 2.59 9.99
N ALA A 75 -13.43 2.37 8.84
CA ALA A 75 -12.00 2.61 8.69
C ALA A 75 -11.63 4.08 8.83
N LEU A 76 -12.41 4.96 8.20
CA LEU A 76 -12.22 6.41 8.35
C LEU A 76 -12.35 6.86 9.81
N ALA A 77 -13.32 6.29 10.56
CA ALA A 77 -13.49 6.55 11.98
C ALA A 77 -12.32 6.03 12.85
N ALA A 78 -11.56 5.04 12.37
CA ALA A 78 -10.38 4.51 13.06
C ALA A 78 -9.11 5.33 12.84
N LEU A 79 -9.13 6.29 11.89
CA LEU A 79 -8.03 7.22 11.67
C LEU A 79 -7.95 8.24 12.80
N LYS A 80 -6.72 8.66 13.15
CA LYS A 80 -6.49 9.71 14.14
C LYS A 80 -6.85 11.09 13.54
N PRO A 81 -7.05 12.12 14.38
CA PRO A 81 -7.31 13.49 13.91
C PRO A 81 -6.22 14.03 12.97
N ASP A 82 -4.96 13.64 13.19
CA ASP A 82 -3.82 14.11 12.37
C ASP A 82 -3.59 13.26 11.12
N ASP A 83 -4.22 12.11 11.00
CA ASP A 83 -4.18 11.31 9.79
C ASP A 83 -5.00 12.01 8.68
N GLU A 84 -4.49 11.99 7.45
CA GLU A 84 -5.19 12.50 6.28
C GLU A 84 -5.61 11.35 5.37
N ALA A 85 -6.75 11.52 4.71
CA ALA A 85 -7.19 10.57 3.71
C ALA A 85 -7.59 11.28 2.41
N ALA A 86 -7.36 10.63 1.29
CA ALA A 86 -7.85 11.00 -0.03
C ALA A 86 -8.66 9.86 -0.62
N LEU A 87 -9.57 10.17 -1.52
CA LEU A 87 -10.45 9.19 -2.14
C LEU A 87 -10.25 9.17 -3.64
N PHE A 88 -9.91 8.00 -4.14
CA PHE A 88 -9.83 7.64 -5.54
C PHE A 88 -10.82 6.53 -5.85
N THR A 89 -11.36 6.55 -7.03
CA THR A 89 -12.23 5.48 -7.54
C THR A 89 -11.77 5.07 -8.91
N PHE A 90 -12.02 3.83 -9.26
CA PHE A 90 -11.88 3.36 -10.63
C PHE A 90 -13.04 2.45 -11.01
N SER A 91 -13.36 2.48 -12.28
CA SER A 91 -14.16 1.53 -13.02
C SER A 91 -13.57 1.46 -14.44
N THR A 92 -14.23 1.94 -15.47
CA THR A 92 -13.63 2.14 -16.79
C THR A 92 -12.52 3.20 -16.78
N GLU A 93 -12.67 4.23 -15.95
CA GLU A 93 -11.69 5.31 -15.75
C GLU A 93 -11.37 5.46 -14.26
N ALA A 94 -10.14 5.91 -13.98
CA ALA A 94 -9.72 6.26 -12.63
C ALA A 94 -9.92 7.75 -12.37
N GLN A 95 -10.43 8.11 -11.19
CA GLN A 95 -10.71 9.50 -10.81
C GLN A 95 -10.36 9.76 -9.36
N MET A 96 -9.78 10.93 -9.08
CA MET A 96 -9.70 11.48 -7.73
C MET A 96 -11.03 12.13 -7.37
N ARG A 97 -11.65 11.68 -6.27
CA ARG A 97 -12.95 12.18 -5.79
C ARG A 97 -12.78 13.21 -4.69
N VAL A 98 -11.86 12.97 -3.77
CA VAL A 98 -11.55 13.88 -2.66
C VAL A 98 -10.03 13.96 -2.52
N PRO A 99 -9.42 15.15 -2.54
CA PRO A 99 -8.00 15.33 -2.24
C PRO A 99 -7.71 15.02 -0.76
N PHE A 100 -6.43 14.97 -0.37
CA PHE A 100 -6.08 14.73 1.03
C PHE A 100 -6.71 15.76 1.95
N THR A 101 -7.46 15.26 2.92
CA THR A 101 -8.18 16.04 3.92
C THR A 101 -8.16 15.35 5.28
N LYS A 102 -8.24 16.13 6.34
CA LYS A 102 -8.52 15.64 7.70
C LYS A 102 -10.03 15.48 7.96
N ASP A 103 -10.86 16.05 7.08
CA ASP A 103 -12.33 15.89 7.18
C ASP A 103 -12.78 14.51 6.66
N LYS A 104 -12.89 13.57 7.58
CA LYS A 104 -13.34 12.20 7.28
C LYS A 104 -14.81 12.15 6.87
N THR A 105 -15.60 13.16 7.25
CA THR A 105 -17.01 13.27 6.92
C THR A 105 -17.21 13.56 5.44
N GLU A 106 -16.34 14.41 4.85
CA GLU A 106 -16.36 14.68 3.42
C GLU A 106 -16.16 13.39 2.60
N ILE A 107 -15.16 12.57 2.99
CA ILE A 107 -14.87 11.30 2.31
C ILE A 107 -16.04 10.32 2.49
N ALA A 108 -16.60 10.19 3.71
CA ALA A 108 -17.72 9.32 4.01
C ALA A 108 -18.95 9.69 3.15
N ASN A 109 -19.26 10.97 3.01
CA ASN A 109 -20.37 11.46 2.20
C ASN A 109 -20.19 11.09 0.72
N GLN A 110 -18.96 11.22 0.19
CA GLN A 110 -18.68 10.81 -1.18
C GLN A 110 -18.84 9.30 -1.37
N ILE A 111 -18.30 8.48 -0.46
CA ILE A 111 -18.46 7.02 -0.52
C ILE A 111 -19.93 6.60 -0.52
N ASN A 112 -20.75 7.27 0.28
CA ASN A 112 -22.17 6.96 0.38
C ASN A 112 -22.98 7.30 -0.90
N SER A 113 -22.44 8.19 -1.75
CA SER A 113 -23.10 8.61 -3.00
C SER A 113 -22.78 7.71 -4.20
N PHE A 114 -21.79 6.79 -4.11
CA PHE A 114 -21.32 6.03 -5.26
C PHE A 114 -22.31 4.96 -5.73
N HIS A 115 -22.20 4.66 -7.02
CA HIS A 115 -22.89 3.57 -7.69
C HIS A 115 -21.85 2.75 -8.42
N ALA A 116 -22.02 1.43 -8.45
CA ALA A 116 -21.16 0.53 -9.21
C ALA A 116 -21.60 0.49 -10.67
N GLY A 117 -20.61 0.34 -11.57
CA GLY A 117 -20.83 0.19 -13.01
C GLY A 117 -19.56 0.32 -13.82
N GLY A 118 -19.52 -0.36 -14.94
CA GLY A 118 -18.43 -0.29 -15.91
C GLY A 118 -17.37 -1.38 -15.78
N ALA A 119 -16.29 -1.23 -16.54
CA ALA A 119 -15.12 -2.12 -16.55
C ALA A 119 -14.28 -1.99 -15.27
N THR A 120 -13.18 -2.72 -15.19
CA THR A 120 -12.29 -2.73 -14.01
C THR A 120 -10.87 -2.40 -14.43
N ASN A 121 -10.50 -1.12 -14.37
CA ASN A 121 -9.16 -0.61 -14.67
C ASN A 121 -8.38 -0.34 -13.38
N ILE A 122 -7.89 -1.42 -12.75
CA ILE A 122 -7.12 -1.36 -11.50
C ILE A 122 -5.80 -0.60 -11.71
N ASN A 123 -5.18 -0.80 -12.87
CA ASN A 123 -3.88 -0.22 -13.21
C ASN A 123 -3.88 1.30 -13.02
N ASP A 124 -4.81 1.97 -13.67
CA ASP A 124 -4.90 3.43 -13.64
C ASP A 124 -5.31 3.94 -12.24
N GLY A 125 -6.12 3.15 -11.51
CA GLY A 125 -6.50 3.48 -10.14
C GLY A 125 -5.29 3.59 -9.22
N ILE A 126 -4.41 2.59 -9.19
CA ILE A 126 -3.20 2.58 -8.36
C ILE A 126 -2.19 3.63 -8.87
N PHE A 127 -2.03 3.75 -10.19
CA PHE A 127 -1.10 4.69 -10.80
C PHE A 127 -1.47 6.14 -10.46
N LEU A 128 -2.73 6.52 -10.61
CA LEU A 128 -3.23 7.86 -10.28
C LEU A 128 -2.99 8.23 -8.82
N ALA A 129 -3.28 7.31 -7.89
CA ALA A 129 -3.03 7.52 -6.47
C ALA A 129 -1.53 7.69 -6.18
N SER A 130 -0.67 6.89 -6.81
CA SER A 130 0.78 6.98 -6.67
C SER A 130 1.31 8.32 -7.16
N GLN A 131 0.88 8.76 -8.35
CA GLN A 131 1.26 10.07 -8.91
C GLN A 131 0.81 11.25 -8.04
N TYR A 132 -0.36 11.14 -7.44
CA TYR A 132 -0.85 12.18 -6.55
C TYR A 132 0.00 12.28 -5.28
N LEU A 133 0.31 11.12 -4.65
CA LEU A 133 1.18 11.05 -3.48
C LEU A 133 2.58 11.60 -3.76
N LEU A 134 3.13 11.35 -4.96
CA LEU A 134 4.45 11.84 -5.36
C LEU A 134 4.53 13.37 -5.35
N LYS A 135 3.44 14.06 -5.67
CA LYS A 135 3.37 15.54 -5.73
C LYS A 135 3.23 16.20 -4.37
N LEU A 136 2.92 15.43 -3.32
CA LEU A 136 2.73 15.98 -1.99
C LEU A 136 4.07 16.11 -1.23
N PRO A 137 4.17 17.07 -0.30
CA PRO A 137 5.30 17.12 0.62
C PRO A 137 5.43 15.81 1.41
N PRO A 138 6.65 15.32 1.70
CA PRO A 138 6.86 14.07 2.42
C PRO A 138 6.54 14.25 3.92
N LYS A 139 5.25 14.29 4.25
CA LYS A 139 4.75 14.35 5.63
C LYS A 139 4.05 13.05 5.98
N GLY A 140 4.52 12.38 7.03
CA GLY A 140 3.91 11.13 7.50
C GLY A 140 4.16 9.92 6.58
N ARG A 141 3.54 8.81 6.92
CA ARG A 141 3.60 7.57 6.14
C ARG A 141 2.57 7.61 5.01
N ARG A 142 2.99 7.29 3.82
CA ARG A 142 2.13 7.27 2.63
C ARG A 142 1.65 5.85 2.35
N VAL A 143 0.35 5.70 2.28
CA VAL A 143 -0.30 4.40 2.13
C VAL A 143 -1.34 4.46 1.03
N ILE A 144 -1.33 3.48 0.15
CA ILE A 144 -2.41 3.21 -0.80
C ILE A 144 -3.17 1.99 -0.28
N ILE A 145 -4.46 2.10 -0.07
CA ILE A 145 -5.35 0.98 0.24
C ILE A 145 -6.22 0.75 -0.99
N LEU A 146 -5.89 -0.29 -1.73
CA LEU A 146 -6.71 -0.79 -2.82
C LEU A 146 -7.83 -1.68 -2.25
N ILE A 147 -9.06 -1.42 -2.66
CA ILE A 147 -10.22 -2.25 -2.31
C ILE A 147 -10.90 -2.69 -3.60
N SER A 148 -10.76 -3.97 -3.93
CA SER A 148 -11.21 -4.56 -5.20
C SER A 148 -11.40 -6.06 -5.05
N ASP A 149 -12.07 -6.70 -6.00
CA ASP A 149 -12.07 -8.16 -6.15
C ASP A 149 -10.85 -8.69 -6.93
N ASP A 150 -9.95 -7.80 -7.35
CA ASP A 150 -8.72 -8.08 -8.09
C ASP A 150 -8.94 -8.65 -9.52
N VAL A 151 -10.14 -8.56 -10.06
CA VAL A 151 -10.46 -9.02 -11.41
C VAL A 151 -10.46 -7.84 -12.39
N GLY A 152 -9.27 -7.47 -12.88
CA GLY A 152 -9.14 -6.45 -13.91
C GLY A 152 -9.74 -6.90 -15.24
N THR A 153 -10.51 -6.03 -15.88
CA THR A 153 -11.07 -6.25 -17.22
C THR A 153 -10.57 -5.25 -18.24
N ASP A 154 -9.74 -4.31 -17.81
CA ASP A 154 -9.04 -3.33 -18.63
C ASP A 154 -7.65 -3.09 -18.05
N ALA A 155 -6.63 -3.05 -18.89
CA ALA A 155 -5.25 -2.81 -18.48
C ALA A 155 -4.87 -1.33 -18.45
N GLY A 156 -5.73 -0.46 -18.96
CA GLY A 156 -5.41 0.97 -19.08
C GLY A 156 -4.11 1.25 -19.86
N GLY A 157 -3.49 2.39 -19.54
CA GLY A 157 -2.26 2.83 -20.20
C GLY A 157 -0.97 2.45 -19.46
N GLN A 158 -1.06 1.95 -18.21
CA GLN A 158 0.09 1.77 -17.32
C GLN A 158 0.28 0.31 -16.93
N GLY A 159 1.51 -0.21 -17.06
CA GLY A 159 1.83 -1.58 -16.65
C GLY A 159 2.31 -1.70 -15.21
N THR A 160 2.48 -2.94 -14.73
CA THR A 160 2.99 -3.22 -13.38
C THR A 160 4.30 -2.48 -13.06
N ARG A 161 5.19 -2.36 -14.05
CA ARG A 161 6.50 -1.69 -13.85
C ARG A 161 6.32 -0.19 -13.58
N ASP A 162 5.43 0.47 -14.31
CA ASP A 162 5.20 1.90 -14.19
C ASP A 162 4.57 2.20 -12.82
N ILE A 163 3.59 1.40 -12.41
CA ILE A 163 2.93 1.49 -11.10
C ILE A 163 3.94 1.31 -9.97
N VAL A 164 4.81 0.30 -10.05
CA VAL A 164 5.85 0.08 -9.04
C VAL A 164 6.81 1.26 -8.97
N THR A 165 7.23 1.78 -10.12
CA THR A 165 8.16 2.93 -10.20
C THR A 165 7.54 4.15 -9.50
N GLU A 166 6.30 4.49 -9.82
CA GLU A 166 5.61 5.63 -9.21
C GLU A 166 5.36 5.44 -7.71
N ALA A 167 4.94 4.24 -7.28
CA ALA A 167 4.69 3.96 -5.87
C ALA A 167 5.99 4.05 -5.04
N ILE A 168 7.11 3.51 -5.55
CA ILE A 168 8.42 3.62 -4.89
C ILE A 168 8.90 5.08 -4.88
N ALA A 169 8.75 5.83 -5.97
CA ALA A 169 9.11 7.24 -6.03
C ALA A 169 8.27 8.09 -5.06
N ALA A 170 7.00 7.75 -4.91
CA ALA A 170 6.11 8.37 -3.94
C ALA A 170 6.39 7.95 -2.49
N ASP A 171 7.28 7.01 -2.23
CA ASP A 171 7.46 6.36 -0.93
C ASP A 171 6.15 5.81 -0.34
N ALA A 172 5.31 5.26 -1.21
CA ALA A 172 3.98 4.76 -0.87
C ALA A 172 3.97 3.25 -0.74
N VAL A 173 3.29 2.74 0.28
CA VAL A 173 3.09 1.32 0.52
C VAL A 173 1.71 0.91 0.05
N LEU A 174 1.62 -0.09 -0.84
CA LEU A 174 0.35 -0.62 -1.32
C LEU A 174 -0.15 -1.75 -0.42
N TYR A 175 -1.28 -1.56 0.24
CA TYR A 175 -2.07 -2.62 0.85
C TYR A 175 -3.24 -2.96 -0.05
N ASN A 176 -3.52 -4.24 -0.20
CA ASN A 176 -4.67 -4.71 -0.93
C ASN A 176 -5.69 -5.36 0.00
N LEU A 177 -6.88 -4.80 0.06
CA LEU A 177 -8.04 -5.36 0.71
C LEU A 177 -8.90 -6.02 -0.37
N LYS A 178 -8.66 -7.30 -0.60
CA LYS A 178 -9.39 -8.07 -1.59
C LYS A 178 -10.75 -8.47 -1.02
N ILE A 179 -11.81 -8.09 -1.72
CA ILE A 179 -13.20 -8.41 -1.37
C ILE A 179 -13.81 -9.36 -2.38
N PRO A 180 -14.91 -10.07 -2.03
CA PRO A 180 -15.67 -10.84 -3.01
C PRO A 180 -16.19 -9.96 -4.15
N GLY A 181 -16.25 -10.53 -5.35
CA GLY A 181 -16.84 -9.90 -6.53
C GLY A 181 -17.74 -10.89 -7.27
N TYR A 182 -18.75 -10.37 -7.97
CA TYR A 182 -19.58 -11.19 -8.84
C TYR A 182 -18.96 -11.30 -10.23
N ASN A 183 -18.19 -12.37 -10.43
CA ASN A 183 -17.46 -12.63 -11.67
C ASN A 183 -17.92 -13.96 -12.27
N PRO A 184 -18.77 -13.96 -13.33
CA PRO A 184 -19.07 -15.14 -14.10
C PRO A 184 -17.81 -15.80 -14.67
N PRO A 185 -17.78 -17.14 -14.85
CA PRO A 185 -16.60 -17.86 -15.37
C PRO A 185 -16.07 -17.29 -16.70
N GLN A 186 -16.95 -16.78 -17.56
CA GLN A 186 -16.58 -16.16 -18.84
C GLN A 186 -15.75 -14.88 -18.61
N THR A 187 -16.12 -14.07 -17.62
CA THR A 187 -15.38 -12.84 -17.23
C THR A 187 -13.99 -13.20 -16.70
N LEU A 188 -13.90 -14.18 -15.81
CA LEU A 188 -12.62 -14.64 -15.26
C LEU A 188 -11.70 -15.19 -16.37
N PHE A 189 -12.25 -15.96 -17.31
CA PHE A 189 -11.49 -16.47 -18.45
C PHE A 189 -11.01 -15.30 -19.33
N ALA A 190 -11.89 -14.38 -19.70
CA ALA A 190 -11.53 -13.21 -20.52
C ALA A 190 -10.45 -12.36 -19.81
N ALA A 191 -10.60 -12.06 -18.54
CA ALA A 191 -9.63 -11.31 -17.75
C ALA A 191 -8.24 -11.96 -17.78
N SER A 192 -8.17 -13.31 -17.67
CA SER A 192 -6.90 -14.03 -17.71
C SER A 192 -6.13 -13.91 -19.03
N MET A 193 -6.79 -13.48 -20.10
CA MET A 193 -6.23 -13.31 -21.44
C MET A 193 -5.80 -11.87 -21.74
N ILE A 194 -6.09 -10.91 -20.86
CA ILE A 194 -5.77 -9.49 -21.08
C ILE A 194 -4.29 -9.25 -20.74
N PRO A 195 -3.47 -8.86 -21.74
CA PRO A 195 -2.09 -8.51 -21.47
C PRO A 195 -1.99 -7.17 -20.73
N GLY A 196 -0.99 -7.02 -19.87
CA GLY A 196 -0.69 -5.75 -19.22
C GLY A 196 -1.47 -5.47 -17.92
N LEU A 197 -2.40 -6.33 -17.51
CA LEU A 197 -3.03 -6.21 -16.21
C LEU A 197 -1.97 -6.17 -15.10
N VAL A 198 -2.21 -5.32 -14.08
CA VAL A 198 -1.28 -5.16 -12.98
C VAL A 198 -1.13 -6.46 -12.17
N ASN A 199 0.10 -6.81 -11.89
CA ASN A 199 0.40 -7.81 -10.88
C ASN A 199 0.42 -7.12 -9.50
N ILE A 200 -0.74 -7.04 -8.86
CA ILE A 200 -0.93 -6.37 -7.56
C ILE A 200 0.03 -6.93 -6.52
N ARG A 201 0.21 -8.25 -6.49
CA ARG A 201 1.14 -8.90 -5.55
C ARG A 201 2.56 -8.40 -5.73
N LYS A 202 3.03 -8.24 -6.97
CA LYS A 202 4.36 -7.69 -7.23
C LYS A 202 4.50 -6.25 -6.76
N VAL A 203 3.45 -5.43 -6.90
CA VAL A 203 3.45 -4.05 -6.39
C VAL A 203 3.55 -4.06 -4.87
N MET A 204 2.73 -4.88 -4.18
CA MET A 204 2.80 -5.03 -2.72
C MET A 204 4.17 -5.49 -2.25
N ASP A 205 4.71 -6.56 -2.85
CA ASP A 205 6.01 -7.13 -2.47
C ASP A 205 7.14 -6.08 -2.61
N GLN A 206 7.07 -5.21 -3.61
CA GLN A 206 8.10 -4.19 -3.85
C GLN A 206 7.93 -2.92 -3.02
N THR A 207 6.72 -2.61 -2.60
CA THR A 207 6.43 -1.46 -1.73
C THR A 207 6.42 -1.81 -0.24
N GLY A 208 6.49 -3.09 0.11
CA GLY A 208 6.43 -3.55 1.51
C GLY A 208 5.03 -3.61 2.09
N GLY A 209 4.05 -3.81 1.23
CA GLY A 209 2.64 -3.95 1.61
C GLY A 209 2.20 -5.39 1.87
N GLU A 210 0.89 -5.58 2.02
CA GLU A 210 0.30 -6.86 2.40
C GLU A 210 -1.10 -7.03 1.82
N LEU A 211 -1.48 -8.29 1.52
CA LEU A 211 -2.83 -8.67 1.11
C LEU A 211 -3.68 -9.00 2.34
N PHE A 212 -4.86 -8.43 2.40
CA PHE A 212 -5.94 -8.79 3.31
C PHE A 212 -7.09 -9.38 2.48
N ASP A 213 -7.21 -10.69 2.49
CA ASP A 213 -8.21 -11.42 1.69
C ASP A 213 -9.48 -11.64 2.52
N VAL A 214 -10.55 -10.94 2.15
CA VAL A 214 -11.85 -10.99 2.80
C VAL A 214 -12.72 -12.05 2.11
N GLN A 215 -12.76 -13.25 2.68
CA GLN A 215 -13.56 -14.35 2.13
C GLN A 215 -15.06 -14.17 2.39
N ASP A 216 -15.41 -13.54 3.50
CA ASP A 216 -16.79 -13.23 3.89
C ASP A 216 -16.93 -11.74 4.16
N ILE A 217 -17.78 -11.10 3.38
CA ILE A 217 -18.03 -9.66 3.44
C ILE A 217 -18.51 -9.19 4.82
N ALA A 218 -19.15 -10.06 5.60
CA ALA A 218 -19.57 -9.75 6.97
C ALA A 218 -18.38 -9.45 7.91
N HIS A 219 -17.19 -9.88 7.56
CA HIS A 219 -15.96 -9.63 8.33
C HIS A 219 -15.15 -8.43 7.81
N LEU A 220 -15.61 -7.74 6.77
CA LEU A 220 -14.87 -6.65 6.12
C LEU A 220 -14.44 -5.57 7.11
N ASP A 221 -15.32 -5.20 8.03
CA ASP A 221 -15.11 -4.19 9.06
C ASP A 221 -13.94 -4.55 10.00
N SER A 222 -13.91 -5.80 10.48
CA SER A 222 -12.84 -6.29 11.35
C SER A 222 -11.50 -6.38 10.64
N VAL A 223 -11.51 -6.80 9.37
CA VAL A 223 -10.30 -6.87 8.53
C VAL A 223 -9.76 -5.48 8.25
N PHE A 224 -10.65 -4.51 7.99
CA PHE A 224 -10.24 -3.12 7.77
C PHE A 224 -9.59 -2.51 9.01
N ARG A 225 -10.18 -2.73 10.21
CA ARG A 225 -9.55 -2.29 11.48
C ARG A 225 -8.17 -2.92 11.67
N ALA A 226 -8.04 -4.22 11.39
CA ALA A 226 -6.76 -4.91 11.47
C ALA A 226 -5.73 -4.31 10.48
N LEU A 227 -6.15 -3.95 9.28
CA LEU A 227 -5.32 -3.26 8.29
C LEU A 227 -4.82 -1.91 8.81
N ILE A 228 -5.71 -1.05 9.33
CA ILE A 228 -5.32 0.25 9.90
C ILE A 228 -4.34 0.06 11.06
N GLN A 229 -4.59 -0.90 11.94
CA GLN A 229 -3.67 -1.22 13.03
C GLN A 229 -2.30 -1.68 12.50
N ARG A 230 -2.28 -2.48 11.44
CA ARG A 230 -1.05 -2.94 10.78
C ARG A 230 -0.24 -1.79 10.19
N ILE A 231 -0.89 -0.82 9.56
CA ILE A 231 -0.25 0.38 9.02
C ILE A 231 0.40 1.19 10.13
N LYS A 232 -0.23 1.29 11.31
CA LYS A 232 0.28 2.05 12.46
C LYS A 232 1.45 1.37 13.17
N THR A 233 1.51 0.02 13.15
CA THR A 233 2.52 -0.76 13.87
C THR A 233 3.70 -1.10 12.94
N ARG A 234 4.55 -0.13 12.64
CA ARG A 234 5.75 -0.29 11.80
C ARG A 234 6.98 0.29 12.50
N TYR A 235 8.14 -0.26 12.16
CA TYR A 235 9.42 0.32 12.52
C TYR A 235 9.85 1.31 11.44
N THR A 236 10.34 2.48 11.81
CA THR A 236 11.04 3.40 10.91
C THR A 236 12.54 3.25 11.14
N LEU A 237 13.24 2.79 10.12
CA LEU A 237 14.69 2.61 10.08
C LEU A 237 15.29 3.72 9.23
N GLY A 238 16.38 4.34 9.68
CA GLY A 238 17.02 5.38 8.89
C GLY A 238 18.53 5.27 8.90
N TYR A 239 19.15 5.59 7.77
CA TYR A 239 20.57 5.64 7.59
C TYR A 239 20.96 6.76 6.60
N TYR A 240 22.19 7.22 6.68
CA TYR A 240 22.70 8.21 5.73
C TYR A 240 23.40 7.54 4.57
N THR A 241 22.94 7.85 3.34
CA THR A 241 23.60 7.35 2.13
C THR A 241 24.52 8.39 1.50
N ASN A 242 25.64 7.92 0.95
CA ASN A 242 26.52 8.68 0.08
C ASN A 242 26.21 8.43 -1.40
N ALA A 243 25.14 7.69 -1.70
CA ALA A 243 24.75 7.42 -3.07
C ALA A 243 24.49 8.74 -3.80
N SER A 244 25.17 8.93 -4.92
CA SER A 244 24.86 10.03 -5.82
C SER A 244 23.57 9.72 -6.54
N ALA A 245 22.73 10.73 -6.71
CA ALA A 245 21.55 10.63 -7.56
C ALA A 245 21.97 10.24 -8.98
N ALA A 246 22.08 8.94 -9.25
CA ALA A 246 22.13 8.44 -10.61
C ALA A 246 20.70 8.65 -11.15
N LEU A 247 20.50 9.76 -11.86
CA LEU A 247 19.20 10.18 -12.38
C LEU A 247 18.46 8.98 -13.00
N GLY A 248 17.32 8.63 -12.40
CA GLY A 248 16.35 7.68 -12.94
C GLY A 248 16.59 6.20 -12.61
N LYS A 249 17.52 5.83 -11.73
CA LYS A 249 17.67 4.43 -11.27
C LYS A 249 17.39 4.32 -9.78
N PRO A 250 16.49 3.41 -9.36
CA PRO A 250 16.28 3.15 -7.95
C PRO A 250 17.48 2.41 -7.36
N HIS A 251 17.89 2.80 -6.15
CA HIS A 251 18.78 2.02 -5.31
C HIS A 251 18.03 0.83 -4.73
N LYS A 252 18.66 -0.34 -4.68
CA LYS A 252 18.05 -1.54 -4.12
C LYS A 252 18.15 -1.51 -2.60
N LEU A 253 17.02 -1.75 -1.93
CA LEU A 253 16.93 -1.94 -0.49
C LEU A 253 16.64 -3.39 -0.13
N ASP A 254 17.27 -3.86 0.94
CA ASP A 254 17.00 -5.15 1.55
C ASP A 254 17.03 -4.98 3.07
N VAL A 255 15.86 -5.16 3.70
CA VAL A 255 15.71 -5.11 5.15
C VAL A 255 15.45 -6.51 5.67
N ARG A 256 16.25 -6.95 6.62
CA ARG A 256 16.12 -8.28 7.21
C ARG A 256 16.39 -8.23 8.72
N LEU A 257 16.08 -9.31 9.40
CA LEU A 257 16.52 -9.49 10.78
C LEU A 257 18.02 -9.80 10.81
N ALA A 258 18.72 -9.21 11.77
CA ALA A 258 20.14 -9.39 11.96
C ALA A 258 20.51 -10.86 12.21
N SER A 259 21.72 -11.25 11.90
CA SER A 259 22.22 -12.61 12.11
C SER A 259 22.18 -13.08 13.56
N SER A 260 22.17 -12.14 14.53
CA SER A 260 21.97 -12.39 15.95
C SER A 260 20.64 -13.10 16.27
N PHE A 261 19.61 -12.92 15.42
CA PHE A 261 18.35 -13.68 15.51
C PHE A 261 18.53 -15.18 15.17
N GLY A 262 19.65 -15.58 14.58
CA GLY A 262 20.03 -16.95 14.28
C GLY A 262 18.97 -17.70 13.44
N LYS A 263 18.77 -19.00 13.75
CA LYS A 263 17.79 -19.82 13.05
C LYS A 263 16.34 -19.34 13.23
N LYS A 264 16.03 -18.66 14.35
CA LYS A 264 14.72 -18.08 14.62
C LYS A 264 14.32 -17.00 13.59
N GLY A 265 15.28 -16.27 13.00
CA GLY A 265 15.01 -15.29 11.96
C GLY A 265 14.30 -15.87 10.72
N ARG A 266 14.42 -17.16 10.45
CA ARG A 266 13.74 -17.85 9.34
C ARG A 266 12.22 -18.04 9.54
N ASP A 267 11.74 -17.87 10.75
CA ASP A 267 10.32 -18.01 11.09
C ASP A 267 9.56 -16.67 10.96
N TYR A 268 10.27 -15.61 10.60
CA TYR A 268 9.73 -14.28 10.44
C TYR A 268 9.78 -13.82 8.97
N VAL A 269 8.88 -12.89 8.65
CA VAL A 269 8.83 -12.18 7.37
C VAL A 269 8.98 -10.70 7.67
N VAL A 270 9.90 -10.04 6.96
CA VAL A 270 10.07 -8.60 6.99
C VAL A 270 9.44 -8.02 5.73
N LEU A 271 8.49 -7.12 5.90
CA LEU A 271 7.84 -6.38 4.82
C LEU A 271 8.40 -4.96 4.81
N SER A 272 9.05 -4.58 3.73
CA SER A 272 9.61 -3.25 3.51
C SER A 272 9.67 -2.94 2.02
N LYS A 273 9.79 -1.67 1.64
CA LYS A 273 10.08 -1.32 0.25
C LYS A 273 11.41 -1.92 -0.19
N THR A 274 11.50 -2.30 -1.47
CA THR A 274 12.70 -2.96 -2.02
C THR A 274 13.62 -1.99 -2.77
N GLY A 275 13.30 -0.70 -2.78
CA GLY A 275 14.11 0.33 -3.42
C GLY A 275 13.68 1.73 -3.05
N PHE A 276 14.49 2.71 -3.46
CA PHE A 276 14.21 4.14 -3.32
C PHE A 276 14.92 4.94 -4.41
N TYR A 277 14.42 6.15 -4.66
CA TYR A 277 15.07 7.13 -5.53
C TYR A 277 15.72 8.21 -4.68
N VAL A 278 16.93 8.63 -5.06
CA VAL A 278 17.56 9.83 -4.50
C VAL A 278 17.03 11.02 -5.29
N HIS A 279 16.39 11.98 -4.61
CA HIS A 279 15.84 13.22 -5.15
C HIS A 279 16.82 14.39 -5.03
#